data_26cf501d113f2ae5a277c3088abc5e4f
#
_entry.id   26cf501d113f2ae5a277c3088abc5e4f
#
_cell.length_a   1.000
_cell.length_b   1.000
_cell.length_c   1.000
_cell.angle_alpha   90.00
_cell.angle_beta   90.00
_cell.angle_gamma   90.00
#
_symmetry.space_group_name_H-M   'P 1'
#
loop_
_entity.id
_entity.type
_entity.pdbx_description
1 polymer ?
#
loop_
_entity_poly.entity_id
_entity_poly.type
_entity_poly.pdbx_seq_one_letter_code
_entity_poly.pdbx_strand_id
1 'polypeptide(L)'
;RIMDVEAYAMERSFGLIRKQLDLDLDSLVAIVDIGATMTTLSVLNNGQTIYTREQLFGGKQLTDEIMRRYGLPLEEAGLAKKQGGLPDDYEPEVLEPFREAVVQQVARSLQFFFSSSQFNDVDYIIMAGGVSSMDGLAELVQDKLGTPTAVANPFADMSISSRVNAVALAADAPAMMIACGLALRSFD
;
A
#
# COMPACT_ATOMS: atom_id res chain seq x y z
N ARG A 1 4.42 2.33 -28.85
CA ARG A 1 4.63 1.74 -27.50
C ARG A 1 5.37 2.77 -26.68
N ILE A 2 4.88 3.01 -25.47
CA ILE A 2 5.43 4.00 -24.56
C ILE A 2 5.91 3.24 -23.32
N MET A 3 7.11 3.58 -22.85
CA MET A 3 7.60 3.21 -21.53
C MET A 3 7.30 4.37 -20.57
N ASP A 4 6.83 4.06 -19.37
CA ASP A 4 6.62 5.02 -18.30
C ASP A 4 7.40 4.59 -17.05
N VAL A 5 7.50 5.47 -16.07
CA VAL A 5 8.19 5.24 -14.80
C VAL A 5 7.13 5.13 -13.70
N GLU A 6 7.20 4.09 -12.87
CA GLU A 6 6.23 3.85 -11.78
C GLU A 6 6.08 5.05 -10.85
N ALA A 7 7.18 5.72 -10.51
CA ALA A 7 7.15 6.92 -9.67
C ALA A 7 6.25 8.01 -10.26
N TYR A 8 6.32 8.27 -11.56
CA TYR A 8 5.47 9.27 -12.21
C TYR A 8 4.00 8.83 -12.30
N ALA A 9 3.75 7.53 -12.46
CA ALA A 9 2.39 7.00 -12.39
C ALA A 9 1.82 7.15 -10.97
N MET A 10 2.63 6.89 -9.94
CA MET A 10 2.26 7.08 -8.55
C MET A 10 1.94 8.56 -8.24
N GLU A 11 2.75 9.50 -8.70
CA GLU A 11 2.50 10.94 -8.54
C GLU A 11 1.15 11.37 -9.16
N ARG A 12 0.84 10.87 -10.36
CA ARG A 12 -0.45 11.18 -11.01
C ARG A 12 -1.65 10.66 -10.21
N SER A 13 -1.56 9.42 -9.72
CA SER A 13 -2.61 8.84 -8.86
C SER A 13 -2.72 9.55 -7.52
N PHE A 14 -1.59 9.92 -6.93
CA PHE A 14 -1.56 10.69 -5.69
C PHE A 14 -2.35 12.00 -5.80
N GLY A 15 -2.31 12.66 -6.96
CA GLY A 15 -3.10 13.88 -7.20
C GLY A 15 -4.61 13.71 -6.97
N LEU A 16 -5.16 12.49 -7.17
CA LEU A 16 -6.54 12.16 -6.83
C LEU A 16 -6.71 11.98 -5.31
N ILE A 17 -5.86 11.18 -4.69
CA ILE A 17 -5.89 10.89 -3.25
C ILE A 17 -5.72 12.16 -2.42
N ARG A 18 -4.80 13.05 -2.83
CA ARG A 18 -4.56 14.32 -2.16
C ARG A 18 -5.83 15.16 -2.05
N LYS A 19 -6.64 15.21 -3.12
CA LYS A 19 -7.92 15.93 -3.12
C LYS A 19 -8.94 15.29 -2.20
N GLN A 20 -9.02 13.95 -2.18
CA GLN A 20 -9.94 13.20 -1.32
C GLN A 20 -9.64 13.41 0.16
N LEU A 21 -8.36 13.48 0.52
CA LEU A 21 -7.91 13.65 1.91
C LEU A 21 -7.74 15.11 2.33
N ASP A 22 -8.06 16.07 1.43
CA ASP A 22 -7.90 17.51 1.65
C ASP A 22 -6.48 17.90 2.15
N LEU A 23 -5.47 17.25 1.57
CA LEU A 23 -4.08 17.51 1.91
C LEU A 23 -3.55 18.72 1.17
N ASP A 24 -2.82 19.58 1.88
CA ASP A 24 -2.13 20.71 1.29
C ASP A 24 -1.08 20.27 0.26
N LEU A 25 -0.75 21.15 -0.68
CA LEU A 25 0.22 20.82 -1.73
C LEU A 25 1.62 20.59 -1.14
N ASP A 26 2.00 21.34 -0.12
CA ASP A 26 3.28 21.30 0.57
C ASP A 26 3.38 20.21 1.62
N SER A 27 2.30 19.46 1.89
CA SER A 27 2.32 18.31 2.78
C SER A 27 3.37 17.30 2.34
N LEU A 28 4.14 16.80 3.30
CA LEU A 28 5.11 15.72 3.10
C LEU A 28 4.41 14.37 3.28
N VAL A 29 4.21 13.65 2.20
CA VAL A 29 3.41 12.43 2.20
C VAL A 29 4.25 11.22 1.85
N ALA A 30 4.17 10.18 2.68
CA ALA A 30 4.77 8.88 2.42
C ALA A 30 3.74 7.93 1.79
N ILE A 31 4.00 7.44 0.59
CA ILE A 31 3.21 6.36 -0.01
C ILE A 31 3.99 5.06 0.16
N VAL A 32 3.36 4.07 0.79
CA VAL A 32 3.92 2.75 1.05
C VAL A 32 3.15 1.73 0.21
N ASP A 33 3.70 1.34 -0.92
CA ASP A 33 3.13 0.32 -1.80
C ASP A 33 3.66 -1.07 -1.41
N ILE A 34 2.78 -1.89 -0.81
CA ILE A 34 3.12 -3.23 -0.34
C ILE A 34 2.55 -4.26 -1.31
N GLY A 35 3.40 -4.69 -2.23
CA GLY A 35 3.08 -5.68 -3.24
C GLY A 35 3.18 -7.13 -2.75
N ALA A 36 3.29 -8.05 -3.70
CA ALA A 36 3.45 -9.47 -3.38
C ALA A 36 4.85 -9.80 -2.83
N THR A 37 5.91 -9.25 -3.39
CA THR A 37 7.31 -9.58 -3.06
C THR A 37 8.14 -8.36 -2.70
N MET A 38 7.68 -7.17 -3.03
CA MET A 38 8.38 -5.90 -2.87
C MET A 38 7.51 -4.91 -2.14
N THR A 39 8.11 -4.10 -1.29
CA THR A 39 7.53 -2.89 -0.71
C THR A 39 8.33 -1.69 -1.18
N THR A 40 7.63 -0.71 -1.74
CA THR A 40 8.21 0.56 -2.19
C THR A 40 7.70 1.69 -1.31
N LEU A 41 8.61 2.41 -0.65
CA LEU A 41 8.33 3.70 -0.03
C LEU A 41 8.64 4.80 -1.02
N SER A 42 7.68 5.67 -1.31
CA SER A 42 7.86 6.92 -2.06
C SER A 42 7.47 8.09 -1.17
N VAL A 43 8.37 9.03 -0.93
CA VAL A 43 8.05 10.27 -0.21
C VAL A 43 7.88 11.40 -1.20
N LEU A 44 6.74 12.08 -1.10
CA LEU A 44 6.36 13.18 -1.97
C LEU A 44 6.34 14.49 -1.19
N ASN A 45 6.87 15.54 -1.82
CA ASN A 45 6.77 16.93 -1.38
C ASN A 45 6.29 17.76 -2.57
N ASN A 46 5.35 18.67 -2.37
CA ASN A 46 4.74 19.44 -3.44
C ASN A 46 4.20 18.56 -4.60
N GLY A 47 3.71 17.35 -4.27
CA GLY A 47 3.19 16.39 -5.24
C GLY A 47 4.25 15.70 -6.10
N GLN A 48 5.54 15.91 -5.83
CA GLN A 48 6.66 15.30 -6.55
C GLN A 48 7.43 14.34 -5.65
N THR A 49 7.86 13.22 -6.19
CA THR A 49 8.66 12.23 -5.47
C THR A 49 10.07 12.77 -5.22
N ILE A 50 10.42 12.91 -3.95
CA ILE A 50 11.75 13.36 -3.51
C ILE A 50 12.63 12.21 -2.98
N TYR A 51 12.02 11.07 -2.68
CA TYR A 51 12.73 9.89 -2.17
C TYR A 51 11.99 8.62 -2.56
N THR A 52 12.73 7.58 -2.92
CA THR A 52 12.19 6.25 -3.17
C THR A 52 13.11 5.20 -2.56
N ARG A 53 12.52 4.18 -1.93
CA ARG A 53 13.23 3.03 -1.38
C ARG A 53 12.44 1.76 -1.59
N GLU A 54 13.11 0.74 -2.09
CA GLU A 54 12.54 -0.59 -2.27
C GLU A 54 13.11 -1.58 -1.25
N GLN A 55 12.29 -2.54 -0.84
CA GLN A 55 12.65 -3.63 0.07
C GLN A 55 12.01 -4.93 -0.37
N LEU A 56 12.75 -6.03 -0.24
CA LEU A 56 12.23 -7.39 -0.48
C LEU A 56 11.35 -7.82 0.70
N PHE A 57 10.13 -7.32 0.73
CA PHE A 57 9.10 -7.64 1.71
C PHE A 57 7.73 -7.50 1.04
N GLY A 58 6.80 -8.41 1.31
CA GLY A 58 5.45 -8.33 0.74
C GLY A 58 4.55 -9.50 1.14
N GLY A 59 3.35 -9.53 0.56
CA GLY A 59 2.30 -10.48 0.89
C GLY A 59 2.65 -11.96 0.66
N LYS A 60 3.72 -12.24 -0.10
CA LYS A 60 4.22 -13.60 -0.29
C LYS A 60 4.75 -14.20 1.00
N GLN A 61 5.36 -13.41 1.88
CA GLN A 61 5.85 -13.92 3.18
C GLN A 61 4.72 -14.47 4.03
N LEU A 62 3.56 -13.81 4.05
CA LEU A 62 2.37 -14.32 4.72
C LEU A 62 1.89 -15.63 4.09
N THR A 63 1.88 -15.71 2.76
CA THR A 63 1.48 -16.92 2.04
C THR A 63 2.45 -18.08 2.32
N ASP A 64 3.75 -17.83 2.31
CA ASP A 64 4.79 -18.81 2.61
C ASP A 64 4.65 -19.32 4.06
N GLU A 65 4.32 -18.45 5.02
CA GLU A 65 4.10 -18.84 6.41
C GLU A 65 2.85 -19.71 6.57
N ILE A 66 1.74 -19.39 5.87
CA ILE A 66 0.53 -20.23 5.83
C ILE A 66 0.86 -21.62 5.28
N MET A 67 1.58 -21.68 4.16
CA MET A 67 2.02 -22.95 3.55
C MET A 67 2.86 -23.77 4.52
N ARG A 68 3.82 -23.14 5.18
CA ARG A 68 4.73 -23.79 6.12
C ARG A 68 4.00 -24.34 7.35
N ARG A 69 3.09 -23.55 7.92
CA ARG A 69 2.42 -23.89 9.18
C ARG A 69 1.31 -24.91 9.01
N TYR A 70 0.52 -24.78 7.94
CA TYR A 70 -0.67 -25.60 7.73
C TYR A 70 -0.49 -26.68 6.65
N GLY A 71 0.68 -26.76 6.02
CA GLY A 71 0.98 -27.77 5.00
C GLY A 71 0.17 -27.60 3.71
N LEU A 72 -0.33 -26.38 3.44
CA LEU A 72 -1.15 -26.08 2.27
C LEU A 72 -0.29 -25.82 1.03
N PRO A 73 -0.74 -26.25 -0.17
CA PRO A 73 -0.12 -25.84 -1.42
C PRO A 73 -0.36 -24.33 -1.68
N LEU A 74 0.45 -23.74 -2.54
CA LEU A 74 0.45 -22.29 -2.82
C LEU A 74 -0.93 -21.73 -3.17
N GLU A 75 -1.68 -22.44 -4.03
CA GLU A 75 -3.00 -22.00 -4.49
C GLU A 75 -4.01 -21.99 -3.33
N GLU A 76 -4.04 -23.03 -2.51
CA GLU A 76 -4.93 -23.14 -1.35
C GLU A 76 -4.56 -22.12 -0.27
N ALA A 77 -3.27 -21.93 0.01
CA ALA A 77 -2.81 -20.91 0.95
C ALA A 77 -3.18 -19.48 0.49
N GLY A 78 -3.07 -19.20 -0.82
CA GLY A 78 -3.48 -17.95 -1.40
C GLY A 78 -4.99 -17.69 -1.34
N LEU A 79 -5.80 -18.71 -1.50
CA LEU A 79 -7.26 -18.63 -1.34
C LEU A 79 -7.65 -18.47 0.13
N ALA A 80 -7.10 -19.26 1.02
CA ALA A 80 -7.38 -19.21 2.45
C ALA A 80 -7.02 -17.85 3.06
N LYS A 81 -5.93 -17.24 2.61
CA LYS A 81 -5.54 -15.87 3.01
C LYS A 81 -6.61 -14.83 2.66
N LYS A 82 -7.33 -14.99 1.54
CA LYS A 82 -8.34 -14.04 1.06
C LYS A 82 -9.76 -14.35 1.55
N GLN A 83 -10.09 -15.61 1.70
CA GLN A 83 -11.46 -16.08 1.95
C GLN A 83 -11.67 -16.60 3.37
N GLY A 84 -10.60 -16.73 4.14
CA GLY A 84 -10.63 -17.35 5.47
C GLY A 84 -10.65 -18.88 5.40
N GLY A 85 -11.06 -19.51 6.51
CA GLY A 85 -11.11 -20.97 6.63
C GLY A 85 -9.83 -21.60 7.18
N LEU A 86 -8.90 -20.76 7.64
CA LEU A 86 -7.73 -21.21 8.39
C LEU A 86 -8.10 -21.50 9.86
N PRO A 87 -7.33 -22.33 10.57
CA PRO A 87 -7.57 -22.62 11.99
C PRO A 87 -7.57 -21.40 12.89
N ASP A 88 -8.16 -21.48 14.08
CA ASP A 88 -8.32 -20.38 15.03
C ASP A 88 -6.98 -19.75 15.48
N ASP A 89 -5.88 -20.50 15.40
CA ASP A 89 -4.54 -20.02 15.72
C ASP A 89 -3.92 -19.17 14.60
N TYR A 90 -4.56 -19.06 13.44
CA TYR A 90 -4.05 -18.27 12.31
C TYR A 90 -3.89 -16.78 12.67
N GLU A 91 -4.90 -16.20 13.28
CA GLU A 91 -4.87 -14.76 13.58
C GLU A 91 -3.75 -14.42 14.58
N PRO A 92 -3.68 -15.02 15.79
CA PRO A 92 -2.65 -14.67 16.75
C PRO A 92 -1.23 -15.12 16.37
N GLU A 93 -1.09 -16.22 15.64
CA GLU A 93 0.22 -16.86 15.43
C GLU A 93 0.84 -16.58 14.04
N VAL A 94 0.06 -16.08 13.10
CA VAL A 94 0.51 -15.85 11.72
C VAL A 94 0.17 -14.43 11.25
N LEU A 95 -1.09 -14.04 11.37
CA LEU A 95 -1.56 -12.75 10.82
C LEU A 95 -1.04 -11.56 11.61
N GLU A 96 -1.18 -11.59 12.95
CA GLU A 96 -0.69 -10.50 13.81
C GLU A 96 0.83 -10.32 13.73
N PRO A 97 1.68 -11.38 13.79
CA PRO A 97 3.11 -11.23 13.54
C PRO A 97 3.44 -10.63 12.17
N PHE A 98 2.67 -10.96 11.13
CA PHE A 98 2.86 -10.36 9.81
C PHE A 98 2.47 -8.88 9.79
N ARG A 99 1.34 -8.49 10.41
CA ARG A 99 0.93 -7.08 10.56
C ARG A 99 2.00 -6.25 11.29
N GLU A 100 2.53 -6.78 12.40
CA GLU A 100 3.63 -6.13 13.13
C GLU A 100 4.90 -6.03 12.27
N ALA A 101 5.22 -7.05 11.48
CA ALA A 101 6.34 -7.00 10.54
C ALA A 101 6.13 -5.90 9.48
N VAL A 102 4.92 -5.70 8.96
CA VAL A 102 4.59 -4.58 8.06
C VAL A 102 4.90 -3.25 8.73
N VAL A 103 4.40 -3.02 9.95
CA VAL A 103 4.65 -1.78 10.71
C VAL A 103 6.14 -1.52 10.87
N GLN A 104 6.91 -2.55 11.22
CA GLN A 104 8.37 -2.45 11.36
C GLN A 104 9.05 -2.08 10.04
N GLN A 105 8.59 -2.62 8.92
CA GLN A 105 9.14 -2.29 7.59
C GLN A 105 8.84 -0.83 7.21
N VAL A 106 7.63 -0.35 7.48
CA VAL A 106 7.26 1.06 7.25
C VAL A 106 8.13 1.97 8.11
N ALA A 107 8.20 1.71 9.42
CA ALA A 107 9.02 2.48 10.36
C ALA A 107 10.49 2.55 9.93
N ARG A 108 11.07 1.39 9.57
CA ARG A 108 12.46 1.31 9.11
C ARG A 108 12.70 2.11 7.83
N SER A 109 11.75 2.05 6.88
CA SER A 109 11.86 2.81 5.63
C SER A 109 11.83 4.30 5.85
N LEU A 110 10.93 4.78 6.72
CA LEU A 110 10.86 6.18 7.13
C LEU A 110 12.12 6.63 7.88
N GLN A 111 12.67 5.79 8.77
CA GLN A 111 13.94 6.07 9.44
C GLN A 111 15.10 6.29 8.45
N PHE A 112 15.17 5.50 7.38
CA PHE A 112 16.19 5.70 6.35
C PHE A 112 15.99 7.03 5.61
N PHE A 113 14.74 7.39 5.31
CA PHE A 113 14.43 8.68 4.71
C PHE A 113 14.85 9.82 5.64
N PHE A 114 14.44 9.82 6.90
CA PHE A 114 14.79 10.86 7.88
C PHE A 114 16.31 10.99 8.07
N SER A 115 17.04 9.87 8.12
CA SER A 115 18.49 9.87 8.27
C SER A 115 19.23 10.42 7.06
N SER A 116 18.63 10.43 5.88
CA SER A 116 19.22 10.87 4.60
C SER A 116 18.68 12.20 4.09
N SER A 117 17.78 12.84 4.82
CA SER A 117 17.12 14.08 4.44
C SER A 117 17.16 15.11 5.58
N GLN A 118 16.59 16.29 5.33
CA GLN A 118 16.41 17.33 6.35
C GLN A 118 15.09 17.21 7.13
N PHE A 119 14.26 16.23 6.79
CA PHE A 119 12.95 16.01 7.40
C PHE A 119 13.06 15.06 8.59
N ASN A 120 12.20 15.22 9.60
CA ASN A 120 12.17 14.40 10.81
C ASN A 120 10.85 13.63 10.97
N ASP A 121 9.83 14.00 10.20
CA ASP A 121 8.49 13.39 10.17
C ASP A 121 7.89 13.47 8.77
N VAL A 122 6.74 12.85 8.59
CA VAL A 122 5.85 13.02 7.43
C VAL A 122 4.46 13.35 7.95
N ASP A 123 3.73 14.20 7.21
CA ASP A 123 2.39 14.66 7.61
C ASP A 123 1.35 13.55 7.46
N TYR A 124 1.54 12.65 6.50
CA TYR A 124 0.59 11.61 6.17
C TYR A 124 1.25 10.36 5.58
N ILE A 125 0.66 9.18 5.88
CA ILE A 125 1.05 7.91 5.27
C ILE A 125 -0.12 7.40 4.43
N ILE A 126 0.13 7.05 3.18
CA ILE A 126 -0.83 6.39 2.29
C ILE A 126 -0.36 4.96 2.06
N MET A 127 -1.18 4.01 2.45
CA MET A 127 -0.95 2.58 2.26
C MET A 127 -1.50 2.14 0.91
N ALA A 128 -0.65 1.66 0.02
CA ALA A 128 -1.00 1.14 -1.30
C ALA A 128 -0.54 -0.32 -1.47
N GLY A 129 -0.93 -0.95 -2.58
CA GLY A 129 -0.62 -2.35 -2.85
C GLY A 129 -1.63 -3.32 -2.24
N GLY A 130 -1.58 -4.57 -2.69
CA GLY A 130 -2.58 -5.58 -2.31
C GLY A 130 -2.57 -6.00 -0.84
N VAL A 131 -1.48 -5.76 -0.11
CA VAL A 131 -1.40 -6.04 1.34
C VAL A 131 -2.15 -4.97 2.13
N SER A 132 -2.25 -3.76 1.62
CA SER A 132 -2.88 -2.62 2.30
C SER A 132 -4.40 -2.75 2.43
N SER A 133 -5.03 -3.66 1.67
CA SER A 133 -6.45 -4.00 1.83
C SER A 133 -6.74 -4.92 3.04
N MET A 134 -5.72 -5.26 3.82
CA MET A 134 -5.88 -6.06 5.03
C MET A 134 -6.56 -5.23 6.13
N ASP A 135 -7.66 -5.74 6.68
CA ASP A 135 -8.47 -5.04 7.69
C ASP A 135 -7.63 -4.65 8.92
N GLY A 136 -7.78 -3.41 9.37
CA GLY A 136 -7.11 -2.89 10.57
C GLY A 136 -5.62 -2.58 10.40
N LEU A 137 -5.02 -2.82 9.22
CA LEU A 137 -3.57 -2.61 9.02
C LEU A 137 -3.21 -1.12 9.01
N ALA A 138 -4.00 -0.27 8.36
CA ALA A 138 -3.73 1.16 8.32
C ALA A 138 -3.87 1.81 9.71
N GLU A 139 -4.88 1.39 10.48
CA GLU A 139 -5.08 1.80 11.86
C GLU A 139 -3.91 1.38 12.74
N LEU A 140 -3.41 0.15 12.58
CA LEU A 140 -2.24 -0.34 13.31
C LEU A 140 -0.98 0.48 12.99
N VAL A 141 -0.77 0.82 11.71
CA VAL A 141 0.35 1.68 11.28
C VAL A 141 0.21 3.06 11.92
N GLN A 142 -0.98 3.67 11.86
CA GLN A 142 -1.25 4.96 12.48
C GLN A 142 -0.98 4.96 13.98
N ASP A 143 -1.49 3.98 14.69
CA ASP A 143 -1.36 3.87 16.16
C ASP A 143 0.11 3.68 16.59
N LYS A 144 0.86 2.88 15.84
CA LYS A 144 2.26 2.58 16.16
C LYS A 144 3.23 3.69 15.78
N LEU A 145 2.97 4.41 14.68
CA LEU A 145 3.86 5.45 14.18
C LEU A 145 3.44 6.86 14.57
N GLY A 146 2.18 7.04 15.03
CA GLY A 146 1.63 8.34 15.42
C GLY A 146 1.37 9.30 14.25
N THR A 147 1.40 8.80 13.01
CA THR A 147 1.17 9.58 11.80
C THR A 147 -0.17 9.21 11.18
N PRO A 148 -1.03 10.18 10.81
CA PRO A 148 -2.28 9.91 10.11
C PRO A 148 -2.06 8.99 8.91
N THR A 149 -2.84 7.91 8.81
CA THR A 149 -2.64 6.87 7.79
C THR A 149 -3.97 6.50 7.14
N ALA A 150 -3.99 6.40 5.81
CA ALA A 150 -5.15 5.92 5.07
C ALA A 150 -4.76 4.89 4.01
N VAL A 151 -5.73 4.05 3.64
CA VAL A 151 -5.60 3.12 2.51
C VAL A 151 -5.93 3.85 1.22
N ALA A 152 -5.09 3.67 0.20
CA ALA A 152 -5.24 4.30 -1.10
C ALA A 152 -6.51 3.80 -1.82
N ASN A 153 -7.31 4.73 -2.32
CA ASN A 153 -8.41 4.43 -3.25
C ASN A 153 -8.46 5.50 -4.36
N PRO A 154 -7.77 5.30 -5.49
CA PRO A 154 -7.76 6.28 -6.56
C PRO A 154 -9.11 6.47 -7.26
N PHE A 155 -10.10 5.62 -6.97
CA PHE A 155 -11.42 5.62 -7.62
C PHE A 155 -12.53 6.24 -6.77
N ALA A 156 -12.27 6.69 -5.55
CA ALA A 156 -13.31 7.11 -4.60
C ALA A 156 -14.26 8.18 -5.17
N ASP A 157 -13.73 9.15 -5.93
CA ASP A 157 -14.50 10.24 -6.53
C ASP A 157 -14.84 10.00 -8.01
N MET A 158 -14.61 8.78 -8.53
CA MET A 158 -14.90 8.45 -9.91
C MET A 158 -16.30 7.87 -10.08
N SER A 159 -16.96 8.26 -11.17
CA SER A 159 -18.18 7.57 -11.59
C SER A 159 -17.84 6.20 -12.17
N ILE A 160 -18.39 5.15 -11.57
CA ILE A 160 -18.12 3.76 -11.97
C ILE A 160 -19.21 3.28 -12.93
N SER A 161 -18.79 2.76 -14.09
CA SER A 161 -19.71 2.16 -15.06
C SER A 161 -20.44 0.94 -14.47
N SER A 162 -21.71 0.75 -14.80
CA SER A 162 -22.50 -0.42 -14.42
C SER A 162 -21.93 -1.78 -14.89
N ARG A 163 -20.96 -1.76 -15.80
CA ARG A 163 -20.24 -2.96 -16.27
C ARG A 163 -19.13 -3.40 -15.30
N VAL A 164 -18.73 -2.54 -14.36
CA VAL A 164 -17.66 -2.81 -13.41
C VAL A 164 -18.29 -3.30 -12.10
N ASN A 165 -17.76 -4.37 -11.55
CA ASN A 165 -18.11 -4.81 -10.21
C ASN A 165 -17.52 -3.85 -9.19
N ALA A 166 -18.33 -2.97 -8.61
CA ALA A 166 -17.90 -1.95 -7.67
C ALA A 166 -17.28 -2.54 -6.38
N VAL A 167 -17.77 -3.69 -5.92
CA VAL A 167 -17.25 -4.36 -4.71
C VAL A 167 -15.85 -4.91 -4.96
N ALA A 168 -15.66 -5.58 -6.10
CA ALA A 168 -14.33 -6.08 -6.48
C ALA A 168 -13.34 -4.93 -6.71
N LEU A 169 -13.79 -3.85 -7.38
CA LEU A 169 -12.94 -2.67 -7.60
C LEU A 169 -12.51 -2.02 -6.27
N ALA A 170 -13.43 -1.90 -5.31
CA ALA A 170 -13.11 -1.32 -4.00
C ALA A 170 -12.08 -2.17 -3.24
N ALA A 171 -12.19 -3.50 -3.31
CA ALA A 171 -11.23 -4.42 -2.69
C ALA A 171 -9.84 -4.36 -3.34
N ASP A 172 -9.78 -4.17 -4.67
CA ASP A 172 -8.53 -4.11 -5.43
C ASP A 172 -7.95 -2.68 -5.53
N ALA A 173 -8.70 -1.64 -5.15
CA ALA A 173 -8.34 -0.24 -5.33
C ALA A 173 -6.93 0.12 -4.82
N PRO A 174 -6.47 -0.33 -3.65
CA PRO A 174 -5.12 -0.04 -3.17
C PRO A 174 -4.01 -0.56 -4.08
N ALA A 175 -4.26 -1.69 -4.77
CA ALA A 175 -3.31 -2.30 -5.70
C ALA A 175 -3.31 -1.63 -7.09
N MET A 176 -4.22 -0.71 -7.34
CA MET A 176 -4.44 -0.11 -8.67
C MET A 176 -3.82 1.29 -8.83
N MET A 177 -3.04 1.76 -7.86
CA MET A 177 -2.44 3.11 -7.90
C MET A 177 -1.61 3.35 -9.16
N ILE A 178 -0.68 2.45 -9.48
CA ILE A 178 0.17 2.57 -10.68
C ILE A 178 -0.66 2.47 -11.96
N ALA A 179 -1.58 1.50 -12.03
CA ALA A 179 -2.44 1.33 -13.20
C ALA A 179 -3.34 2.56 -13.46
N CYS A 180 -3.89 3.14 -12.41
CA CYS A 180 -4.66 4.38 -12.48
C CYS A 180 -3.79 5.55 -12.97
N GLY A 181 -2.60 5.72 -12.42
CA GLY A 181 -1.67 6.78 -12.82
C GLY A 181 -1.17 6.65 -14.26
N LEU A 182 -1.02 5.42 -14.76
CA LEU A 182 -0.74 5.17 -16.18
C LEU A 182 -1.93 5.57 -17.08
N ALA A 183 -3.15 5.28 -16.63
CA ALA A 183 -4.37 5.65 -17.35
C ALA A 183 -4.64 7.17 -17.38
N LEU A 184 -4.14 7.89 -16.39
CA LEU A 184 -4.26 9.37 -16.30
C LEU A 184 -3.23 10.11 -17.17
N ARG A 185 -2.32 9.41 -17.81
CA ARG A 185 -1.31 10.04 -18.66
C ARG A 185 -1.98 10.69 -19.87
N SER A 186 -1.80 12.01 -20.01
CA SER A 186 -2.10 12.72 -21.26
C SER A 186 -0.96 12.58 -22.27
N PHE A 187 -1.26 12.70 -23.56
CA PHE A 187 -0.33 12.61 -24.68
C PHE A 187 -0.37 13.89 -25.52
N ASP A 188 -0.52 15.02 -24.86
CA ASP A 188 -0.56 16.34 -25.46
C ASP A 188 0.84 16.80 -25.89
#